data_7e8801a92084b0c01667e78ce6e73e1f
#
_entry.id   7e8801a92084b0c01667e78ce6e73e1f
#
_cell.length_a   1.000
_cell.length_b   1.000
_cell.length_c   1.000
_cell.angle_alpha   90.00
_cell.angle_beta   90.00
_cell.angle_gamma   90.00
#
_symmetry.space_group_name_H-M   'P 1'
#
loop_
_entity.id
_entity.type
_entity.pdbx_description
1 polymer ?
#
loop_
_entity_poly.entity_id
_entity_poly.type
_entity_poly.pdbx_seq_one_letter_code
_entity_poly.pdbx_strand_id
1 'polypeptide(L)'
;MSIEIKAPQFPESVQDGSIATWHKQPGEAVSRDELIVDIETDKVVLEVVAPANGSLVEILKGEGEIIASNEIIARFAEGDVATASAPVAATDSSAEADVSVGEKILSPAARKLANENSVDLASVSGTGKDGRVTKEDILNSIKSKAAPAAAPAAKAPVSAPKSAAAVIETTGGERTEKRVPMTRLRKRVAERLLEATSTTAMLTTFNEVDMGPVMELRAKYKDKFEKAHNGTRLGFMGFFVKAAVEALRRFPAVNASIDNDDIVYHGYQDIGVAVSTPKGLVVPVLRDADNMGMADVESTIRDYGLRARDGKLTMEEMTGGTFTITNGGTFGSLLST
;
A
#
# COMPACT_ATOMS: atom_id res chain seq x y z
N MET A 1 9.72 -32.65 -7.67
CA MET A 1 9.75 -32.40 -9.14
C MET A 1 10.12 -30.93 -9.34
N SER A 2 10.86 -30.58 -10.42
CA SER A 2 11.16 -29.20 -10.71
C SER A 2 10.02 -28.61 -11.55
N ILE A 3 9.42 -27.52 -11.07
CA ILE A 3 8.38 -26.75 -11.77
C ILE A 3 9.06 -25.52 -12.36
N GLU A 4 8.72 -25.19 -13.60
CA GLU A 4 9.21 -23.95 -14.23
C GLU A 4 8.29 -22.78 -13.86
N ILE A 5 8.85 -21.72 -13.28
CA ILE A 5 8.13 -20.47 -13.07
C ILE A 5 8.22 -19.65 -14.35
N LYS A 6 7.06 -19.32 -14.90
CA LYS A 6 6.92 -18.55 -16.13
C LYS A 6 6.37 -17.16 -15.83
N ALA A 7 6.80 -16.19 -16.62
CA ALA A 7 6.16 -14.89 -16.65
C ALA A 7 4.66 -15.04 -17.00
N PRO A 8 3.76 -14.28 -16.38
CA PRO A 8 2.35 -14.30 -16.74
C PRO A 8 2.13 -13.83 -18.18
N GLN A 9 0.97 -14.14 -18.71
CA GLN A 9 0.59 -13.62 -20.02
C GLN A 9 0.40 -12.10 -19.94
N PHE A 10 1.13 -11.37 -20.76
CA PHE A 10 1.02 -9.93 -20.84
C PHE A 10 -0.22 -9.51 -21.64
N PRO A 11 -0.83 -8.36 -21.35
CA PRO A 11 -1.91 -7.81 -22.19
C PRO A 11 -1.46 -7.62 -23.65
N GLU A 12 -2.37 -7.71 -24.62
CA GLU A 12 -2.07 -7.62 -26.06
C GLU A 12 -1.27 -6.36 -26.48
N SER A 13 -1.36 -5.30 -25.68
CA SER A 13 -0.62 -4.05 -25.93
C SER A 13 0.76 -4.00 -25.29
N VAL A 14 1.22 -5.07 -24.63
CA VAL A 14 2.53 -5.14 -23.94
C VAL A 14 3.35 -6.26 -24.54
N GLN A 15 4.44 -5.91 -25.24
CA GLN A 15 5.28 -6.90 -25.92
C GLN A 15 6.30 -7.56 -25.00
N ASP A 16 6.81 -6.81 -24.00
CA ASP A 16 7.86 -7.26 -23.09
C ASP A 16 7.70 -6.64 -21.71
N GLY A 17 8.25 -7.33 -20.70
CA GLY A 17 8.37 -6.89 -19.31
C GLY A 17 9.83 -6.90 -18.86
N SER A 18 10.12 -6.43 -17.67
CA SER A 18 11.43 -6.60 -17.02
C SER A 18 11.23 -7.09 -15.59
N ILE A 19 12.17 -7.88 -15.11
CA ILE A 19 12.21 -8.28 -13.69
C ILE A 19 12.49 -7.01 -12.86
N ALA A 20 11.57 -6.64 -11.98
CA ALA A 20 11.74 -5.47 -11.13
C ALA A 20 12.50 -5.82 -9.85
N THR A 21 11.99 -6.80 -9.09
CA THR A 21 12.60 -7.21 -7.83
C THR A 21 12.31 -8.68 -7.55
N TRP A 22 13.32 -9.43 -7.13
CA TRP A 22 13.17 -10.76 -6.57
C TRP A 22 12.96 -10.67 -5.06
N HIS A 23 11.83 -11.16 -4.57
CA HIS A 23 11.49 -11.21 -3.13
C HIS A 23 12.07 -12.44 -2.43
N LYS A 24 12.47 -13.43 -3.21
CA LYS A 24 13.04 -14.70 -2.74
C LYS A 24 14.36 -15.00 -3.43
N GLN A 25 15.30 -15.58 -2.67
CA GLN A 25 16.60 -15.99 -3.18
C GLN A 25 16.65 -17.50 -3.49
N PRO A 26 17.55 -17.95 -4.36
CA PRO A 26 17.77 -19.38 -4.59
C PRO A 26 18.08 -20.11 -3.28
N GLY A 27 17.37 -21.22 -3.02
CA GLY A 27 17.45 -22.00 -1.79
C GLY A 27 16.49 -21.55 -0.67
N GLU A 28 15.79 -20.45 -0.80
CA GLU A 28 14.83 -19.99 0.19
C GLU A 28 13.50 -20.74 0.10
N ALA A 29 12.95 -21.08 1.27
CA ALA A 29 11.66 -21.72 1.39
C ALA A 29 10.53 -20.74 1.05
N VAL A 30 9.57 -21.20 0.27
CA VAL A 30 8.43 -20.43 -0.22
C VAL A 30 7.15 -21.19 0.01
N SER A 31 6.14 -20.54 0.57
CA SER A 31 4.80 -21.10 0.73
C SER A 31 3.98 -20.88 -0.55
N ARG A 32 2.97 -21.73 -0.75
CA ARG A 32 2.02 -21.55 -1.84
C ARG A 32 1.37 -20.17 -1.79
N ASP A 33 1.20 -19.52 -2.94
CA ASP A 33 0.65 -18.16 -3.12
C ASP A 33 1.51 -17.04 -2.50
N GLU A 34 2.74 -17.35 -2.06
CA GLU A 34 3.70 -16.36 -1.59
C GLU A 34 4.37 -15.65 -2.78
N LEU A 35 4.56 -14.35 -2.67
CA LEU A 35 5.16 -13.52 -3.71
C LEU A 35 6.63 -13.87 -3.92
N ILE A 36 7.02 -14.18 -5.16
CA ILE A 36 8.38 -14.54 -5.53
C ILE A 36 9.09 -13.40 -6.26
N VAL A 37 8.45 -12.81 -7.27
CA VAL A 37 9.06 -11.80 -8.12
C VAL A 37 8.03 -10.82 -8.66
N ASP A 38 8.43 -9.55 -8.77
CA ASP A 38 7.69 -8.49 -9.43
C ASP A 38 8.21 -8.32 -10.86
N ILE A 39 7.30 -8.30 -11.82
CA ILE A 39 7.59 -8.03 -13.23
C ILE A 39 7.00 -6.67 -13.58
N GLU A 40 7.85 -5.73 -13.94
CA GLU A 40 7.45 -4.41 -14.38
C GLU A 40 7.24 -4.39 -15.89
N THR A 41 6.06 -3.99 -16.31
CA THR A 41 5.74 -3.75 -17.72
C THR A 41 5.57 -2.25 -17.96
N ASP A 42 5.34 -1.88 -19.20
CA ASP A 42 5.10 -0.48 -19.59
C ASP A 42 3.87 0.15 -18.90
N LYS A 43 2.93 -0.67 -18.42
CA LYS A 43 1.64 -0.20 -17.91
C LYS A 43 1.31 -0.67 -16.49
N VAL A 44 1.77 -1.84 -16.09
CA VAL A 44 1.40 -2.50 -14.84
C VAL A 44 2.58 -3.29 -14.28
N VAL A 45 2.66 -3.37 -12.96
CA VAL A 45 3.53 -4.33 -12.27
C VAL A 45 2.74 -5.61 -12.05
N LEU A 46 3.26 -6.74 -12.53
CA LEU A 46 2.67 -8.05 -12.39
C LEU A 46 3.41 -8.83 -11.30
N GLU A 47 2.67 -9.33 -10.33
CA GLU A 47 3.18 -10.11 -9.23
C GLU A 47 3.13 -11.60 -9.59
N VAL A 48 4.25 -12.30 -9.46
CA VAL A 48 4.33 -13.75 -9.65
C VAL A 48 4.44 -14.43 -8.31
N VAL A 49 3.48 -15.32 -8.04
CA VAL A 49 3.39 -16.06 -6.78
C VAL A 49 3.79 -17.52 -6.95
N ALA A 50 4.14 -18.17 -5.86
CA ALA A 50 4.53 -19.58 -5.84
C ALA A 50 3.34 -20.51 -6.17
N PRO A 51 3.50 -21.47 -7.08
CA PRO A 51 2.44 -22.42 -7.45
C PRO A 51 2.17 -23.48 -6.37
N ALA A 52 3.15 -23.76 -5.51
CA ALA A 52 3.09 -24.76 -4.45
C ALA A 52 4.08 -24.42 -3.31
N ASN A 53 4.03 -25.18 -2.21
CA ASN A 53 5.06 -25.11 -1.18
C ASN A 53 6.35 -25.74 -1.70
N GLY A 54 7.49 -25.08 -1.49
CA GLY A 54 8.77 -25.58 -1.97
C GLY A 54 9.91 -24.59 -1.79
N SER A 55 10.88 -24.63 -2.67
CA SER A 55 12.01 -23.69 -2.68
C SER A 55 12.40 -23.26 -4.08
N LEU A 56 12.88 -22.03 -4.20
CA LEU A 56 13.44 -21.51 -5.44
C LEU A 56 14.79 -22.17 -5.69
N VAL A 57 14.95 -22.90 -6.81
CA VAL A 57 16.18 -23.64 -7.12
C VAL A 57 17.20 -22.75 -7.82
N GLU A 58 16.75 -22.05 -8.86
CA GLU A 58 17.62 -21.27 -9.73
C GLU A 58 16.83 -20.09 -10.33
N ILE A 59 17.44 -18.91 -10.34
CA ILE A 59 16.96 -17.74 -11.04
C ILE A 59 17.64 -17.70 -12.41
N LEU A 60 16.86 -17.77 -13.47
CA LEU A 60 17.36 -17.75 -14.86
C LEU A 60 17.46 -16.34 -15.42
N LYS A 61 16.64 -15.43 -14.89
CA LYS A 61 16.60 -14.02 -15.30
C LYS A 61 16.82 -13.11 -14.10
N GLY A 62 17.85 -12.30 -14.15
CA GLY A 62 18.20 -11.35 -13.08
C GLY A 62 17.33 -10.11 -13.06
N GLU A 63 17.45 -9.31 -11.98
CA GLU A 63 16.78 -8.01 -11.87
C GLU A 63 17.22 -7.07 -13.01
N GLY A 64 16.25 -6.41 -13.64
CA GLY A 64 16.45 -5.51 -14.77
C GLY A 64 16.50 -6.21 -16.14
N GLU A 65 16.49 -7.54 -16.22
CA GLU A 65 16.46 -8.25 -17.51
C GLU A 65 15.08 -8.19 -18.16
N ILE A 66 15.09 -8.10 -19.49
CA ILE A 66 13.88 -8.08 -20.32
C ILE A 66 13.38 -9.50 -20.50
N ILE A 67 12.08 -9.70 -20.33
CA ILE A 67 11.39 -10.98 -20.48
C ILE A 67 10.17 -10.85 -21.38
N ALA A 68 9.87 -11.92 -22.12
CA ALA A 68 8.68 -12.03 -22.94
C ALA A 68 7.52 -12.68 -22.17
N SER A 69 6.31 -12.57 -22.72
CA SER A 69 5.12 -13.25 -22.19
C SER A 69 5.34 -14.78 -22.17
N ASN A 70 5.01 -15.46 -21.06
CA ASN A 70 5.20 -16.88 -20.84
C ASN A 70 6.67 -17.38 -20.86
N GLU A 71 7.65 -16.50 -20.82
CA GLU A 71 9.07 -16.87 -20.73
C GLU A 71 9.39 -17.50 -19.36
N ILE A 72 10.27 -18.49 -19.34
CA ILE A 72 10.72 -19.15 -18.11
C ILE A 72 11.71 -18.23 -17.40
N ILE A 73 11.38 -17.83 -16.16
CA ILE A 73 12.17 -16.87 -15.37
C ILE A 73 12.95 -17.52 -14.23
N ALA A 74 12.46 -18.66 -13.72
CA ALA A 74 13.12 -19.40 -12.65
C ALA A 74 12.70 -20.88 -12.63
N ARG A 75 13.45 -21.69 -11.88
CA ARG A 75 13.12 -23.07 -11.55
C ARG A 75 12.77 -23.21 -10.08
N PHE A 76 11.70 -23.93 -9.81
CA PHE A 76 11.14 -24.15 -8.49
C PHE A 76 11.07 -25.63 -8.18
N ALA A 77 11.50 -26.05 -6.99
CA ALA A 77 11.35 -27.41 -6.52
C ALA A 77 10.18 -27.52 -5.56
N GLU A 78 9.18 -28.32 -5.92
CA GLU A 78 8.09 -28.69 -5.03
C GLU A 78 8.58 -29.70 -4.01
N GLY A 79 8.40 -29.43 -2.72
CA GLY A 79 8.75 -30.32 -1.62
C GLY A 79 8.45 -29.64 -0.29
N ASP A 80 8.10 -30.44 0.72
CA ASP A 80 8.05 -29.96 2.09
C ASP A 80 9.44 -29.49 2.50
N VAL A 81 9.62 -28.19 2.61
CA VAL A 81 10.84 -27.62 3.15
C VAL A 81 10.78 -27.81 4.65
N ALA A 82 11.49 -28.83 5.12
CA ALA A 82 11.75 -28.98 6.53
C ALA A 82 12.44 -27.73 7.04
N THR A 83 11.69 -26.88 7.74
CA THR A 83 12.25 -25.86 8.60
C THR A 83 13.23 -26.53 9.53
N ALA A 84 14.50 -26.22 9.39
CA ALA A 84 15.53 -26.62 10.35
C ALA A 84 15.26 -25.87 11.66
N SER A 85 14.45 -26.43 12.52
CA SER A 85 14.45 -26.14 13.94
C SER A 85 14.77 -27.44 14.67
N ALA A 86 15.73 -27.36 15.56
CA ALA A 86 16.33 -28.42 16.34
C ALA A 86 15.31 -29.30 17.09
N PRO A 87 15.67 -30.54 17.44
CA PRO A 87 14.72 -31.58 17.76
C PRO A 87 14.21 -31.52 19.19
N VAL A 88 12.91 -31.65 19.37
CA VAL A 88 12.34 -32.17 20.62
C VAL A 88 11.37 -33.28 20.27
N ALA A 89 11.62 -34.40 20.91
CA ALA A 89 11.06 -35.71 20.70
C ALA A 89 9.52 -35.75 20.81
N ALA A 90 8.94 -36.55 19.94
CA ALA A 90 7.58 -37.04 20.03
C ALA A 90 7.42 -38.00 21.21
N THR A 91 6.28 -37.93 21.91
CA THR A 91 5.58 -39.10 22.40
C THR A 91 4.09 -38.82 22.46
N ASP A 92 3.42 -39.71 21.79
CA ASP A 92 1.99 -39.95 21.75
C ASP A 92 1.51 -40.44 23.14
N SER A 93 0.33 -40.06 23.57
CA SER A 93 -0.66 -40.91 24.21
C SER A 93 -1.74 -40.10 24.98
N SER A 94 -2.95 -40.40 24.63
CA SER A 94 -4.17 -40.13 25.34
C SER A 94 -4.13 -40.57 26.80
N ALA A 95 -4.56 -39.74 27.73
CA ALA A 95 -5.40 -40.11 28.88
C ALA A 95 -5.71 -38.87 29.73
N GLU A 96 -6.97 -38.74 30.10
CA GLU A 96 -7.43 -37.88 31.19
C GLU A 96 -6.65 -38.15 32.46
N ALA A 97 -6.03 -37.15 33.03
CA ALA A 97 -5.70 -37.12 34.46
C ALA A 97 -5.44 -35.69 34.90
N ASP A 98 -6.15 -35.31 35.93
CA ASP A 98 -5.99 -34.18 36.80
C ASP A 98 -4.52 -33.99 37.17
N VAL A 99 -3.91 -32.95 36.69
CA VAL A 99 -2.53 -32.56 37.09
C VAL A 99 -2.57 -31.15 37.61
N SER A 100 -2.50 -31.04 38.90
CA SER A 100 -2.16 -29.85 39.68
C SER A 100 -0.76 -29.40 39.30
N VAL A 101 -0.63 -28.30 38.59
CA VAL A 101 0.64 -27.62 38.39
C VAL A 101 0.69 -26.47 39.43
N GLY A 102 1.51 -26.67 40.48
CA GLY A 102 1.96 -25.62 41.39
C GLY A 102 0.83 -24.90 42.13
N GLU A 103 0.43 -25.41 43.26
CA GLU A 103 -0.21 -24.79 44.45
C GLU A 103 -0.94 -23.43 44.34
N LYS A 104 -1.62 -23.14 43.23
CA LYS A 104 -2.57 -22.01 43.13
C LYS A 104 -3.95 -22.50 42.76
N ILE A 105 -4.90 -22.27 43.65
CA ILE A 105 -6.29 -22.65 43.43
C ILE A 105 -6.93 -21.63 42.48
N LEU A 106 -7.28 -22.05 41.25
CA LEU A 106 -7.96 -21.20 40.27
C LEU A 106 -9.48 -21.41 40.25
N SER A 107 -10.23 -20.32 40.07
CA SER A 107 -11.66 -20.45 39.80
C SER A 107 -11.89 -20.96 38.36
N PRO A 108 -12.97 -21.71 38.06
CA PRO A 108 -13.24 -22.23 36.70
C PRO A 108 -13.29 -21.15 35.64
N ALA A 109 -13.80 -19.97 35.98
CA ALA A 109 -13.85 -18.81 35.08
C ALA A 109 -12.45 -18.17 34.84
N ALA A 110 -11.58 -18.16 35.84
CA ALA A 110 -10.22 -17.69 35.71
C ALA A 110 -9.38 -18.61 34.83
N ARG A 111 -9.55 -19.94 34.95
CA ARG A 111 -8.86 -20.95 34.13
C ARG A 111 -9.21 -20.79 32.64
N LYS A 112 -10.50 -20.60 32.29
CA LYS A 112 -10.94 -20.39 30.92
C LYS A 112 -10.33 -19.11 30.33
N LEU A 113 -10.34 -18.01 31.06
CA LEU A 113 -9.82 -16.72 30.60
C LEU A 113 -8.27 -16.72 30.44
N ALA A 114 -7.55 -17.45 31.31
CA ALA A 114 -6.12 -17.60 31.26
C ALA A 114 -5.69 -18.39 30.02
N ASN A 115 -6.43 -19.47 29.69
CA ASN A 115 -6.18 -20.27 28.48
C ASN A 115 -6.49 -19.48 27.19
N GLU A 116 -7.57 -18.72 27.15
CA GLU A 116 -7.96 -17.90 25.99
C GLU A 116 -6.95 -16.78 25.69
N ASN A 117 -6.25 -16.29 26.72
CA ASN A 117 -5.32 -15.15 26.57
C ASN A 117 -3.84 -15.53 26.81
N SER A 118 -3.51 -16.81 26.91
CA SER A 118 -2.16 -17.34 27.13
C SER A 118 -1.39 -16.61 28.26
N VAL A 119 -2.08 -16.40 29.41
CA VAL A 119 -1.52 -15.70 30.57
C VAL A 119 -0.73 -16.68 31.42
N ASP A 120 0.53 -16.34 31.71
CA ASP A 120 1.39 -17.13 32.62
C ASP A 120 0.88 -17.01 34.07
N LEU A 121 0.28 -18.08 34.54
CA LEU A 121 -0.32 -18.19 35.87
C LEU A 121 0.71 -18.09 37.01
N ALA A 122 1.98 -18.31 36.74
CA ALA A 122 3.05 -18.18 37.75
C ALA A 122 3.23 -16.71 38.16
N SER A 123 2.96 -15.78 37.23
CA SER A 123 3.14 -14.34 37.42
C SER A 123 1.93 -13.62 38.03
N VAL A 124 0.77 -14.31 38.22
CA VAL A 124 -0.46 -13.69 38.73
C VAL A 124 -0.61 -13.98 40.23
N SER A 125 -0.79 -12.92 41.02
CA SER A 125 -1.12 -13.03 42.46
C SER A 125 -2.64 -13.17 42.67
N GLY A 126 -3.09 -14.21 43.37
CA GLY A 126 -4.50 -14.41 43.63
C GLY A 126 -4.99 -13.54 44.79
N THR A 127 -6.05 -12.76 44.61
CA THR A 127 -6.67 -11.90 45.64
C THR A 127 -7.94 -12.50 46.24
N GLY A 128 -8.39 -13.68 45.80
CA GLY A 128 -9.56 -14.38 46.33
C GLY A 128 -9.31 -15.06 47.68
N LYS A 129 -10.39 -15.54 48.31
CA LYS A 129 -10.34 -16.25 49.59
C LYS A 129 -9.40 -17.45 49.51
N ASP A 130 -8.49 -17.60 50.47
CA ASP A 130 -7.43 -18.62 50.52
C ASP A 130 -6.39 -18.54 49.37
N GLY A 131 -6.11 -17.32 48.86
CA GLY A 131 -5.10 -17.11 47.80
C GLY A 131 -5.55 -17.55 46.39
N ARG A 132 -6.85 -17.74 46.18
CA ARG A 132 -7.42 -18.20 44.92
C ARG A 132 -7.32 -17.10 43.83
N VAL A 133 -6.87 -17.45 42.64
CA VAL A 133 -6.86 -16.56 41.50
C VAL A 133 -8.26 -16.41 40.90
N THR A 134 -8.76 -15.17 40.88
CA THR A 134 -10.08 -14.81 40.38
C THR A 134 -10.02 -14.33 38.92
N LYS A 135 -11.19 -14.21 38.28
CA LYS A 135 -11.28 -13.64 36.91
C LYS A 135 -10.72 -12.22 36.85
N GLU A 136 -10.90 -11.43 37.92
CA GLU A 136 -10.42 -10.04 37.98
C GLU A 136 -8.89 -9.94 38.04
N ASP A 137 -8.24 -10.90 38.71
CA ASP A 137 -6.77 -10.96 38.78
C ASP A 137 -6.15 -11.20 37.40
N ILE A 138 -6.76 -12.06 36.59
CA ILE A 138 -6.35 -12.32 35.20
C ILE A 138 -6.58 -11.08 34.34
N LEU A 139 -7.73 -10.40 34.45
CA LEU A 139 -8.00 -9.17 33.72
C LEU A 139 -7.06 -8.03 34.09
N ASN A 140 -6.71 -7.90 35.36
CA ASN A 140 -5.74 -6.91 35.82
C ASN A 140 -4.31 -7.23 35.35
N SER A 141 -3.94 -8.49 35.32
CA SER A 141 -2.65 -8.94 34.75
C SER A 141 -2.56 -8.63 33.23
N ILE A 142 -3.63 -8.83 32.49
CA ILE A 142 -3.72 -8.45 31.06
C ILE A 142 -3.63 -6.92 30.89
N LYS A 143 -4.33 -6.15 31.75
CA LYS A 143 -4.27 -4.69 31.72
C LYS A 143 -2.92 -4.13 32.14
N SER A 144 -2.25 -4.69 33.14
CA SER A 144 -0.91 -4.26 33.58
C SER A 144 0.17 -4.60 32.55
N LYS A 145 -0.03 -5.63 31.73
CA LYS A 145 0.84 -5.95 30.58
C LYS A 145 0.63 -4.98 29.40
N ALA A 146 -0.48 -4.23 29.40
CA ALA A 146 -0.84 -3.24 28.40
C ALA A 146 -0.50 -1.78 28.79
N ALA A 147 0.05 -1.52 30.00
CA ALA A 147 0.52 -0.20 30.41
C ALA A 147 2.02 -0.06 30.18
N PRO A 148 2.49 1.02 29.51
CA PRO A 148 3.90 1.16 29.21
C PRO A 148 4.70 1.44 30.48
N ALA A 149 5.56 0.51 30.89
CA ALA A 149 6.62 0.77 31.83
C ALA A 149 7.65 1.72 31.21
N ALA A 150 8.04 2.74 31.98
CA ALA A 150 9.04 3.72 31.63
C ALA A 150 10.34 3.05 31.13
N ALA A 151 10.90 3.63 30.08
CA ALA A 151 12.01 3.13 29.27
C ALA A 151 13.29 2.79 30.03
N PRO A 152 13.96 1.72 29.62
CA PRO A 152 15.40 1.75 29.41
C PRO A 152 15.72 1.76 27.92
N ALA A 153 16.77 2.51 27.60
CA ALA A 153 17.46 2.72 26.34
C ALA A 153 17.04 1.91 25.10
N ALA A 154 16.78 2.65 24.05
CA ALA A 154 16.50 2.31 22.70
C ALA A 154 17.15 1.00 22.19
N LYS A 155 16.29 0.00 21.87
CA LYS A 155 16.53 -0.89 20.75
C LYS A 155 15.72 -0.32 19.57
N ALA A 156 16.44 -0.03 18.52
CA ALA A 156 15.90 0.54 17.29
C ALA A 156 14.69 -0.24 16.77
N PRO A 157 13.66 0.44 16.24
CA PRO A 157 12.56 -0.22 15.58
C PRO A 157 13.10 -0.95 14.35
N VAL A 158 12.73 -2.22 14.20
CA VAL A 158 12.92 -2.95 12.95
C VAL A 158 12.11 -2.18 11.90
N SER A 159 12.83 -1.39 11.11
CA SER A 159 12.28 -0.67 9.99
C SER A 159 11.76 -1.69 8.97
N ALA A 160 10.50 -1.53 8.54
CA ALA A 160 10.03 -2.08 7.29
C ALA A 160 11.08 -1.85 6.17
N PRO A 161 11.19 -2.73 5.17
CA PRO A 161 12.18 -2.57 4.13
C PRO A 161 11.93 -1.23 3.43
N LYS A 162 12.71 -0.22 3.80
CA LYS A 162 12.90 0.94 2.97
C LYS A 162 13.48 0.39 1.67
N SER A 163 12.78 0.61 0.55
CA SER A 163 13.43 0.65 -0.75
C SER A 163 14.79 1.27 -0.54
N ALA A 164 15.84 0.48 -0.66
CA ALA A 164 17.18 0.91 -0.38
C ALA A 164 17.54 2.00 -1.40
N ALA A 165 17.31 3.25 -1.02
CA ALA A 165 17.99 4.35 -1.68
C ALA A 165 19.47 3.96 -1.66
N ALA A 166 20.07 3.86 -2.85
CA ALA A 166 21.46 3.47 -3.00
C ALA A 166 22.33 4.44 -2.19
N VAL A 167 22.66 4.05 -0.97
CA VAL A 167 23.53 4.82 -0.10
C VAL A 167 24.90 4.76 -0.74
N ILE A 168 25.39 5.91 -1.22
CA ILE A 168 26.76 6.06 -1.63
C ILE A 168 27.53 6.23 -0.33
N GLU A 169 28.30 5.21 0.06
CA GLU A 169 29.27 5.35 1.14
C GLU A 169 30.34 6.32 0.68
N THR A 170 30.31 7.53 1.20
CA THR A 170 31.37 8.51 1.01
C THR A 170 32.54 8.16 1.94
N THR A 171 33.36 7.22 1.52
CA THR A 171 34.70 7.06 2.06
C THR A 171 35.56 8.24 1.60
N GLY A 172 36.09 9.01 2.55
CA GLY A 172 36.70 10.31 2.30
C GLY A 172 37.79 10.28 1.24
N GLY A 173 37.67 11.17 0.25
CA GLY A 173 38.73 11.55 -0.65
C GLY A 173 38.53 11.22 -2.13
N GLU A 174 37.72 10.25 -2.52
CA GLU A 174 37.47 9.93 -3.93
C GLU A 174 36.06 10.37 -4.36
N ARG A 175 35.95 10.95 -5.58
CA ARG A 175 34.68 11.28 -6.22
C ARG A 175 34.05 10.00 -6.75
N THR A 176 33.33 9.28 -5.88
CA THR A 176 32.65 8.03 -6.24
C THR A 176 31.34 8.31 -6.93
N GLU A 177 31.13 7.70 -8.10
CA GLU A 177 29.87 7.74 -8.85
C GLU A 177 29.28 6.34 -8.88
N LYS A 178 27.98 6.23 -8.57
CA LYS A 178 27.22 4.99 -8.72
C LYS A 178 26.15 5.16 -9.78
N ARG A 179 26.23 4.39 -10.84
CA ARG A 179 25.20 4.35 -11.91
C ARG A 179 24.15 3.29 -11.56
N VAL A 180 22.90 3.73 -11.46
CA VAL A 180 21.76 2.85 -11.22
C VAL A 180 20.76 3.10 -12.36
N PRO A 181 20.32 2.07 -13.10
CA PRO A 181 19.31 2.23 -14.13
C PRO A 181 17.99 2.70 -13.51
N MET A 182 17.27 3.56 -14.24
CA MET A 182 15.93 3.98 -13.83
C MET A 182 14.94 2.83 -14.06
N THR A 183 13.96 2.70 -13.16
CA THR A 183 12.82 1.80 -13.38
C THR A 183 12.04 2.25 -14.62
N ARG A 184 11.36 1.32 -15.28
CA ARG A 184 10.55 1.61 -16.47
C ARG A 184 9.47 2.65 -16.19
N LEU A 185 8.79 2.54 -15.03
CA LEU A 185 7.78 3.51 -14.61
C LEU A 185 8.38 4.93 -14.51
N ARG A 186 9.55 5.07 -13.86
CA ARG A 186 10.22 6.37 -13.74
C ARG A 186 10.64 6.93 -15.08
N LYS A 187 11.13 6.08 -15.99
CA LYS A 187 11.48 6.48 -17.35
C LYS A 187 10.26 7.01 -18.11
N ARG A 188 9.12 6.29 -18.03
CA ARG A 188 7.86 6.72 -18.67
C ARG A 188 7.32 8.03 -18.09
N VAL A 189 7.35 8.18 -16.77
CA VAL A 189 6.95 9.45 -16.13
C VAL A 189 7.80 10.61 -16.66
N ALA A 190 9.13 10.42 -16.75
CA ALA A 190 10.02 11.45 -17.29
C ALA A 190 9.72 11.78 -18.74
N GLU A 191 9.51 10.77 -19.60
CA GLU A 191 9.16 10.95 -21.01
C GLU A 191 7.85 11.73 -21.17
N ARG A 192 6.79 11.36 -20.42
CA ARG A 192 5.49 12.03 -20.47
C ARG A 192 5.52 13.47 -19.96
N LEU A 193 6.25 13.73 -18.88
CA LEU A 193 6.41 15.09 -18.38
C LEU A 193 7.20 15.96 -19.34
N LEU A 194 8.26 15.43 -19.95
CA LEU A 194 9.05 16.15 -20.95
C LEU A 194 8.22 16.44 -22.21
N GLU A 195 7.46 15.46 -22.69
CA GLU A 195 6.53 15.61 -23.81
C GLU A 195 5.52 16.74 -23.54
N ALA A 196 4.85 16.71 -22.37
CA ALA A 196 3.87 17.75 -21.98
C ALA A 196 4.49 19.16 -21.97
N THR A 197 5.70 19.30 -21.43
CA THR A 197 6.37 20.63 -21.38
C THR A 197 6.89 21.10 -22.73
N SER A 198 7.27 20.18 -23.62
CA SER A 198 7.82 20.55 -24.95
C SER A 198 6.74 20.78 -26.00
N THR A 199 5.58 20.14 -25.88
CA THR A 199 4.49 20.23 -26.87
C THR A 199 3.43 21.27 -26.51
N THR A 200 3.42 21.78 -25.27
CA THR A 200 2.40 22.69 -24.76
C THR A 200 2.98 24.07 -24.48
N ALA A 201 2.33 25.13 -24.97
CA ALA A 201 2.61 26.50 -24.55
C ALA A 201 2.02 26.73 -23.15
N MET A 202 2.80 26.47 -22.10
CA MET A 202 2.32 26.54 -20.73
C MET A 202 2.28 27.97 -20.21
N LEU A 203 1.17 28.38 -19.61
CA LEU A 203 1.03 29.62 -18.86
C LEU A 203 0.68 29.27 -17.40
N THR A 204 1.42 29.83 -16.46
CA THR A 204 1.14 29.67 -15.04
C THR A 204 0.54 30.95 -14.46
N THR A 205 -0.56 30.82 -13.74
CA THR A 205 -1.17 31.91 -12.97
C THR A 205 -1.28 31.49 -11.51
N PHE A 206 -1.21 32.47 -10.60
CA PHE A 206 -1.31 32.25 -9.17
C PHE A 206 -2.50 33.00 -8.62
N ASN A 207 -3.18 32.42 -7.65
CA ASN A 207 -4.27 33.07 -6.92
C ASN A 207 -4.26 32.62 -5.46
N GLU A 208 -4.73 33.47 -4.57
CA GLU A 208 -4.90 33.18 -3.16
C GLU A 208 -6.39 33.10 -2.83
N VAL A 209 -6.79 32.09 -2.07
CA VAL A 209 -8.16 31.86 -1.66
C VAL A 209 -8.24 31.79 -0.14
N ASP A 210 -9.10 32.61 0.46
CA ASP A 210 -9.43 32.49 1.89
C ASP A 210 -10.24 31.21 2.14
N MET A 211 -9.62 30.25 2.79
CA MET A 211 -10.23 28.96 3.15
C MET A 211 -10.97 29.00 4.49
N GLY A 212 -10.95 30.12 5.23
CA GLY A 212 -11.63 30.27 6.51
C GLY A 212 -13.09 29.83 6.47
N PRO A 213 -13.93 30.42 5.58
CA PRO A 213 -15.34 30.05 5.45
C PRO A 213 -15.58 28.57 5.11
N VAL A 214 -14.72 27.97 4.27
CA VAL A 214 -14.82 26.56 3.91
C VAL A 214 -14.46 25.66 5.11
N MET A 215 -13.45 26.04 5.89
CA MET A 215 -13.06 25.32 7.11
C MET A 215 -14.16 25.36 8.16
N GLU A 216 -14.79 26.51 8.38
CA GLU A 216 -15.93 26.67 9.30
C GLU A 216 -17.14 25.83 8.85
N LEU A 217 -17.49 25.89 7.56
CA LEU A 217 -18.55 25.09 6.99
C LEU A 217 -18.28 23.58 7.19
N ARG A 218 -17.07 23.15 6.90
CA ARG A 218 -16.64 21.76 7.09
C ARG A 218 -16.71 21.38 8.57
N ALA A 219 -16.20 22.19 9.48
CA ALA A 219 -16.26 21.94 10.94
C ALA A 219 -17.70 21.77 11.42
N LYS A 220 -18.62 22.59 10.93
CA LYS A 220 -20.05 22.57 11.28
C LYS A 220 -20.76 21.30 10.79
N TYR A 221 -20.41 20.79 9.61
CA TYR A 221 -21.19 19.73 8.96
C TYR A 221 -20.51 18.35 8.92
N LYS A 222 -19.22 18.22 9.20
CA LYS A 222 -18.44 16.97 9.07
C LYS A 222 -19.11 15.77 9.74
N ASP A 223 -19.61 15.90 10.98
CA ASP A 223 -20.18 14.80 11.74
C ASP A 223 -21.58 14.37 11.20
N LYS A 224 -22.37 15.35 10.76
CA LYS A 224 -23.67 15.09 10.11
C LYS A 224 -23.47 14.42 8.75
N PHE A 225 -22.49 14.90 7.99
CA PHE A 225 -22.15 14.38 6.68
C PHE A 225 -21.69 12.92 6.77
N GLU A 226 -20.76 12.60 7.68
CA GLU A 226 -20.23 11.25 7.89
C GLU A 226 -21.34 10.27 8.27
N LYS A 227 -22.26 10.69 9.14
CA LYS A 227 -23.42 9.87 9.54
C LYS A 227 -24.41 9.66 8.41
N ALA A 228 -24.65 10.67 7.57
CA ALA A 228 -25.62 10.60 6.47
C ALA A 228 -25.07 9.83 5.25
N HIS A 229 -23.76 9.71 5.09
CA HIS A 229 -23.13 9.15 3.91
C HIS A 229 -22.22 7.93 4.23
N ASN A 230 -22.71 7.00 5.07
CA ASN A 230 -22.09 5.71 5.35
C ASN A 230 -20.60 5.80 5.79
N GLY A 231 -20.26 6.80 6.61
CA GLY A 231 -18.89 6.99 7.09
C GLY A 231 -17.95 7.69 6.10
N THR A 232 -18.49 8.24 5.01
CA THR A 232 -17.71 9.09 4.09
C THR A 232 -17.41 10.41 4.76
N ARG A 233 -16.14 10.77 4.86
CA ARG A 233 -15.70 12.01 5.50
C ARG A 233 -15.83 13.19 4.56
N LEU A 234 -16.25 14.34 5.06
CA LEU A 234 -16.23 15.59 4.31
C LEU A 234 -14.79 16.12 4.24
N GLY A 235 -14.11 15.84 3.14
CA GLY A 235 -12.76 16.32 2.84
C GLY A 235 -12.76 17.70 2.19
N PHE A 236 -11.59 18.17 1.76
CA PHE A 236 -11.44 19.40 0.98
C PHE A 236 -11.52 19.15 -0.52
N MET A 237 -11.19 17.93 -0.98
CA MET A 237 -11.14 17.64 -2.40
C MET A 237 -12.51 17.75 -3.06
N GLY A 238 -13.58 17.37 -2.37
CA GLY A 238 -14.93 17.55 -2.86
C GLY A 238 -15.27 19.01 -3.16
N PHE A 239 -14.83 19.96 -2.31
CA PHE A 239 -15.02 21.39 -2.57
C PHE A 239 -14.24 21.85 -3.79
N PHE A 240 -12.97 21.44 -3.93
CA PHE A 240 -12.14 21.82 -5.08
C PHE A 240 -12.68 21.22 -6.38
N VAL A 241 -13.11 19.97 -6.39
CA VAL A 241 -13.71 19.31 -7.56
C VAL A 241 -14.99 20.06 -7.98
N LYS A 242 -15.90 20.34 -7.05
CA LYS A 242 -17.15 21.07 -7.39
C LYS A 242 -16.89 22.50 -7.84
N ALA A 243 -15.90 23.17 -7.29
CA ALA A 243 -15.49 24.52 -7.73
C ALA A 243 -14.89 24.47 -9.15
N ALA A 244 -14.03 23.49 -9.44
CA ALA A 244 -13.45 23.29 -10.77
C ALA A 244 -14.54 22.98 -11.80
N VAL A 245 -15.45 22.07 -11.51
CA VAL A 245 -16.59 21.72 -12.38
C VAL A 245 -17.42 22.97 -12.71
N GLU A 246 -17.76 23.79 -11.71
CA GLU A 246 -18.51 25.03 -11.94
C GLU A 246 -17.74 26.04 -12.80
N ALA A 247 -16.42 26.14 -12.58
CA ALA A 247 -15.56 27.02 -13.37
C ALA A 247 -15.46 26.54 -14.82
N LEU A 248 -15.24 25.25 -15.05
CA LEU A 248 -15.16 24.65 -16.41
C LEU A 248 -16.48 24.79 -17.17
N ARG A 249 -17.61 24.72 -16.49
CA ARG A 249 -18.92 24.95 -17.08
C ARG A 249 -19.11 26.40 -17.52
N ARG A 250 -18.59 27.36 -16.74
CA ARG A 250 -18.64 28.81 -17.08
C ARG A 250 -17.66 29.19 -18.16
N PHE A 251 -16.54 28.51 -18.23
CA PHE A 251 -15.46 28.75 -19.19
C PHE A 251 -15.15 27.51 -20.01
N PRO A 252 -16.02 27.12 -20.98
CA PRO A 252 -15.89 25.87 -21.73
C PRO A 252 -14.57 25.74 -22.50
N ALA A 253 -13.95 26.87 -22.87
CA ALA A 253 -12.64 26.87 -23.56
C ALA A 253 -11.50 26.28 -22.68
N VAL A 254 -11.64 26.33 -21.35
CA VAL A 254 -10.67 25.71 -20.42
C VAL A 254 -10.88 24.19 -20.36
N ASN A 255 -12.09 23.71 -20.63
CA ASN A 255 -12.42 22.27 -20.73
C ASN A 255 -12.40 21.80 -22.19
N ALA A 256 -11.43 22.24 -22.96
CA ALA A 256 -11.26 21.86 -24.37
C ALA A 256 -9.86 21.29 -24.60
N SER A 257 -9.72 20.48 -25.63
CA SER A 257 -8.42 19.98 -26.10
C SER A 257 -8.15 20.44 -27.54
N ILE A 258 -6.90 20.41 -27.95
CA ILE A 258 -6.49 20.67 -29.31
C ILE A 258 -6.23 19.31 -29.98
N ASP A 259 -6.89 19.07 -31.11
CA ASP A 259 -6.64 17.92 -31.97
C ASP A 259 -6.25 18.45 -33.36
N ASN A 260 -4.98 18.38 -33.69
CA ASN A 260 -4.36 19.01 -34.87
C ASN A 260 -4.69 20.51 -34.93
N ASP A 261 -5.53 20.93 -35.86
CA ASP A 261 -5.94 22.33 -36.05
C ASP A 261 -7.34 22.63 -35.44
N ASP A 262 -7.98 21.64 -34.81
CA ASP A 262 -9.32 21.76 -34.24
C ASP A 262 -9.30 21.95 -32.72
N ILE A 263 -10.24 22.75 -32.22
CA ILE A 263 -10.54 22.84 -30.78
C ILE A 263 -11.74 21.95 -30.49
N VAL A 264 -11.52 20.92 -29.68
CA VAL A 264 -12.54 19.95 -29.26
C VAL A 264 -13.08 20.36 -27.89
N TYR A 265 -14.33 20.82 -27.84
CA TYR A 265 -15.01 21.14 -26.60
C TYR A 265 -15.66 19.90 -25.99
N HIS A 266 -15.35 19.61 -24.73
CA HIS A 266 -15.92 18.48 -24.00
C HIS A 266 -17.21 18.89 -23.29
N GLY A 267 -18.32 18.17 -23.55
CA GLY A 267 -19.61 18.38 -22.90
C GLY A 267 -19.74 17.75 -21.51
N TYR A 268 -18.65 17.17 -21.00
CA TYR A 268 -18.52 16.50 -19.70
C TYR A 268 -17.28 17.01 -18.97
N GLN A 269 -17.23 16.82 -17.66
CA GLN A 269 -16.06 17.20 -16.85
C GLN A 269 -15.49 15.96 -16.16
N ASP A 270 -14.40 15.44 -16.74
CA ASP A 270 -13.65 14.32 -16.23
C ASP A 270 -12.41 14.81 -15.46
N ILE A 271 -12.48 14.79 -14.14
CA ILE A 271 -11.50 15.42 -13.27
C ILE A 271 -10.48 14.39 -12.76
N GLY A 272 -9.23 14.49 -13.23
CA GLY A 272 -8.12 13.75 -12.65
C GLY A 272 -7.77 14.28 -11.25
N VAL A 273 -7.60 13.39 -10.29
CA VAL A 273 -7.19 13.74 -8.92
C VAL A 273 -5.90 13.01 -8.60
N ALA A 274 -4.83 13.77 -8.34
CA ALA A 274 -3.52 13.18 -8.04
C ALA A 274 -3.51 12.48 -6.67
N VAL A 275 -3.11 11.21 -6.67
CA VAL A 275 -2.99 10.37 -5.48
C VAL A 275 -1.55 9.88 -5.36
N SER A 276 -0.94 10.09 -4.20
CA SER A 276 0.40 9.61 -3.89
C SER A 276 0.35 8.16 -3.41
N THR A 277 1.22 7.32 -3.97
CA THR A 277 1.39 5.92 -3.56
C THR A 277 2.85 5.64 -3.22
N PRO A 278 3.17 4.54 -2.53
CA PRO A 278 4.56 4.14 -2.31
C PRO A 278 5.35 3.90 -3.61
N LYS A 279 4.66 3.52 -4.69
CA LYS A 279 5.26 3.28 -6.02
C LYS A 279 5.38 4.56 -6.88
N GLY A 280 4.78 5.68 -6.46
CA GLY A 280 4.80 6.96 -7.19
C GLY A 280 3.46 7.69 -7.17
N LEU A 281 3.33 8.69 -8.04
CA LEU A 281 2.11 9.48 -8.22
C LEU A 281 1.25 8.86 -9.32
N VAL A 282 -0.04 8.66 -9.04
CA VAL A 282 -1.05 8.25 -10.02
C VAL A 282 -2.19 9.26 -10.05
N VAL A 283 -2.86 9.39 -11.18
CA VAL A 283 -3.92 10.40 -11.39
C VAL A 283 -5.19 9.71 -11.91
N PRO A 284 -5.94 9.03 -11.03
CA PRO A 284 -7.24 8.48 -11.43
C PRO A 284 -8.23 9.60 -11.76
N VAL A 285 -9.19 9.29 -12.63
CA VAL A 285 -10.14 10.24 -13.21
C VAL A 285 -11.55 10.02 -12.66
N LEU A 286 -12.11 11.05 -12.04
CA LEU A 286 -13.52 11.11 -11.69
C LEU A 286 -14.33 11.40 -12.96
N ARG A 287 -15.08 10.41 -13.45
CA ARG A 287 -15.91 10.54 -14.65
C ARG A 287 -17.18 11.32 -14.34
N ASP A 288 -17.59 12.18 -15.28
CA ASP A 288 -18.83 12.96 -15.18
C ASP A 288 -18.96 13.66 -13.81
N ALA A 289 -17.89 14.32 -13.35
CA ALA A 289 -17.79 14.92 -12.01
C ALA A 289 -18.85 16.01 -11.77
N ASP A 290 -19.43 16.55 -12.83
CA ASP A 290 -20.57 17.47 -12.81
C ASP A 290 -21.84 16.82 -12.23
N ASN A 291 -22.07 15.55 -12.53
CA ASN A 291 -23.20 14.77 -12.04
C ASN A 291 -22.98 14.19 -10.63
N MET A 292 -21.74 14.17 -10.14
CA MET A 292 -21.42 13.62 -8.83
C MET A 292 -21.80 14.56 -7.68
N GLY A 293 -22.40 14.00 -6.62
CA GLY A 293 -22.58 14.71 -5.35
C GLY A 293 -21.26 14.87 -4.58
N MET A 294 -21.24 15.72 -3.54
CA MET A 294 -20.07 15.91 -2.69
C MET A 294 -19.61 14.59 -2.04
N ALA A 295 -20.57 13.76 -1.62
CA ALA A 295 -20.29 12.47 -0.99
C ALA A 295 -19.73 11.46 -1.99
N ASP A 296 -20.23 11.47 -3.23
CA ASP A 296 -19.76 10.56 -4.29
C ASP A 296 -18.31 10.89 -4.66
N VAL A 297 -18.00 12.19 -4.80
CA VAL A 297 -16.61 12.64 -5.05
C VAL A 297 -15.66 12.16 -3.95
N GLU A 298 -15.99 12.41 -2.68
CA GLU A 298 -15.11 12.03 -1.56
C GLU A 298 -14.99 10.51 -1.39
N SER A 299 -16.07 9.76 -1.61
CA SER A 299 -16.06 8.28 -1.54
C SER A 299 -15.24 7.67 -2.68
N THR A 300 -15.38 8.19 -3.89
CA THR A 300 -14.64 7.71 -5.07
C THR A 300 -13.14 8.02 -4.94
N ILE A 301 -12.77 9.22 -4.50
CA ILE A 301 -11.36 9.57 -4.24
C ILE A 301 -10.76 8.64 -3.17
N ARG A 302 -11.53 8.33 -2.12
CA ARG A 302 -11.08 7.39 -1.09
C ARG A 302 -10.87 5.98 -1.65
N ASP A 303 -11.81 5.50 -2.46
CA ASP A 303 -11.71 4.19 -3.12
C ASP A 303 -10.47 4.14 -4.03
N TYR A 304 -10.29 5.15 -4.88
CA TYR A 304 -9.11 5.27 -5.72
C TYR A 304 -7.81 5.28 -4.89
N GLY A 305 -7.79 5.99 -3.76
CA GLY A 305 -6.63 6.01 -2.86
C GLY A 305 -6.27 4.65 -2.29
N LEU A 306 -7.26 3.83 -1.94
CA LEU A 306 -7.06 2.47 -1.45
C LEU A 306 -6.57 1.54 -2.56
N ARG A 307 -7.26 1.53 -3.71
CA ARG A 307 -6.89 0.70 -4.87
C ARG A 307 -5.56 1.11 -5.50
N ALA A 308 -5.24 2.41 -5.49
CA ALA A 308 -3.94 2.91 -5.95
C ALA A 308 -2.78 2.36 -5.10
N ARG A 309 -2.94 2.32 -3.78
CA ARG A 309 -1.95 1.76 -2.86
C ARG A 309 -1.71 0.28 -3.11
N ASP A 310 -2.79 -0.44 -3.40
CA ASP A 310 -2.77 -1.88 -3.70
C ASP A 310 -2.37 -2.16 -5.17
N GLY A 311 -2.15 -1.14 -6.01
CA GLY A 311 -1.84 -1.33 -7.43
C GLY A 311 -3.00 -1.85 -8.28
N LYS A 312 -4.25 -1.65 -7.84
CA LYS A 312 -5.47 -2.22 -8.46
C LYS A 312 -6.25 -1.23 -9.32
N LEU A 313 -5.68 -0.08 -9.65
CA LEU A 313 -6.29 0.86 -10.59
C LEU A 313 -6.13 0.34 -12.02
N THR A 314 -7.20 0.46 -12.82
CA THR A 314 -7.16 0.10 -14.24
C THR A 314 -6.61 1.25 -15.10
N MET A 315 -6.15 0.93 -16.30
CA MET A 315 -5.69 1.96 -17.25
C MET A 315 -6.82 2.91 -17.67
N GLU A 316 -8.04 2.41 -17.80
CA GLU A 316 -9.21 3.21 -18.12
C GLU A 316 -9.50 4.27 -17.06
N GLU A 317 -9.26 3.94 -15.79
CA GLU A 317 -9.43 4.88 -14.68
C GLU A 317 -8.34 5.96 -14.62
N MET A 318 -7.22 5.77 -15.29
CA MET A 318 -6.07 6.69 -15.28
C MET A 318 -5.89 7.49 -16.57
N THR A 319 -6.80 7.38 -17.53
CA THR A 319 -6.68 8.03 -18.84
C THR A 319 -7.93 8.86 -19.17
N GLY A 320 -7.81 9.82 -20.07
CA GLY A 320 -8.93 10.55 -20.65
C GLY A 320 -9.53 11.64 -19.76
N GLY A 321 -8.82 12.12 -18.73
CA GLY A 321 -9.27 13.28 -17.96
C GLY A 321 -9.19 14.59 -18.75
N THR A 322 -10.17 15.49 -18.53
CA THR A 322 -10.22 16.81 -19.21
C THR A 322 -9.57 17.91 -18.37
N PHE A 323 -9.45 17.71 -17.06
CA PHE A 323 -8.82 18.65 -16.11
C PHE A 323 -8.22 17.88 -14.95
N THR A 324 -7.13 18.41 -14.34
CA THR A 324 -6.45 17.72 -13.23
C THR A 324 -6.33 18.61 -12.01
N ILE A 325 -6.60 18.05 -10.84
CA ILE A 325 -6.40 18.70 -9.53
C ILE A 325 -5.32 17.95 -8.76
N THR A 326 -4.29 18.68 -8.30
CA THR A 326 -3.25 18.12 -7.45
C THR A 326 -3.14 18.89 -6.15
N ASN A 327 -2.78 18.20 -5.06
CA ASN A 327 -2.51 18.83 -3.77
C ASN A 327 -1.04 18.62 -3.41
N GLY A 328 -0.20 19.60 -3.75
CA GLY A 328 1.22 19.64 -3.40
C GLY A 328 1.51 20.09 -1.97
N GLY A 329 0.53 20.65 -1.25
CA GLY A 329 0.70 21.17 0.11
C GLY A 329 1.14 20.12 1.13
N THR A 330 0.79 18.85 0.92
CA THR A 330 1.27 17.72 1.75
C THR A 330 2.78 17.52 1.70
N PHE A 331 3.43 17.98 0.64
CA PHE A 331 4.88 17.94 0.44
C PHE A 331 5.57 19.27 0.77
N GLY A 332 4.83 20.24 1.32
CA GLY A 332 5.35 21.57 1.67
C GLY A 332 5.44 22.55 0.50
N SER A 333 4.84 22.23 -0.65
CA SER A 333 4.78 23.17 -1.78
C SER A 333 3.80 24.30 -1.49
N LEU A 334 4.27 25.55 -1.59
CA LEU A 334 3.42 26.73 -1.54
C LEU A 334 2.94 27.13 -2.92
N LEU A 335 3.84 27.13 -3.89
CA LEU A 335 3.57 27.41 -5.31
C LEU A 335 4.10 26.25 -6.15
N SER A 336 3.38 25.89 -7.22
CA SER A 336 3.77 24.88 -8.19
C SER A 336 3.57 25.40 -9.61
N THR A 337 4.46 24.99 -10.51
CA THR A 337 4.38 25.28 -11.94
C THR A 337 4.36 24.01 -12.75
#